data_cddab3b5615ca2547e4eb125d47cfa26
#
_entry.id   cddab3b5615ca2547e4eb125d47cfa26
#
_cell.length_a   1.000
_cell.length_b   1.000
_cell.length_c   1.000
_cell.angle_alpha   90.00
_cell.angle_beta   90.00
_cell.angle_gamma   90.00
#
_symmetry.space_group_name_H-M   'P 1'
#
loop_
_entity.id
_entity.type
_entity.pdbx_description
1 polymer ?
#
loop_
_entity_poly.entity_id
_entity_poly.type
_entity_poly.pdbx_seq_one_letter_code
_entity_poly.pdbx_strand_id
1 'polypeptide(L)'
;MTSRLPVIVGFGGYNAAGRSSFHHGFRRTVIESMDTPARQQTLAGLAVMMKLVKVVDGHYQDDAGNTLSLAEIDSRFAEQILASTLVRRIEKQHLDVDAAHWQKTIDISATAGQPLSFITLRKHLPEPLPSDWTVDELNASEVLVTLHDNCEFKVDSYRALPVKSAGQLPTGFEPSELYNARFHPRGLAMTIVGVTDALRATGIEWQAIMQRVAPDEVAVFASCIMSQLDENGFGGLMQSRLKGGRVTAKQLALGLNTMPADFINAYVLGSVGTTGSVTGACATFLYNLQKGIEQIASGKARVVIVGSSEAPINQECIEGYGAMGALATEEGLRQIEGKSEVDFRRASRPFGDNCGFTLAEACQFVVLMDDELALELGADIHGAVPDVFINADGFKKSISAPGPGNYLTVAKAVASAVQLLGIDAVRERSFVHAHGSSTPANRVTESEILDRVASAFAIEQWPVTAVKAFVGH
;
A
#
# COMPACT_ATOMS: atom_id res chain seq x y z
N MET A 1 13.60 -24.01 -28.42
CA MET A 1 12.33 -23.79 -27.71
C MET A 1 11.86 -22.41 -28.07
N THR A 2 10.69 -22.24 -28.66
CA THR A 2 10.07 -20.92 -28.84
C THR A 2 9.85 -20.33 -27.46
N SER A 3 10.31 -19.11 -27.23
CA SER A 3 10.06 -18.42 -25.96
C SER A 3 8.55 -18.16 -25.84
N ARG A 4 7.94 -18.60 -24.75
CA ARG A 4 6.53 -18.32 -24.47
C ARG A 4 6.38 -16.85 -24.07
N LEU A 5 5.32 -16.20 -24.57
CA LEU A 5 5.06 -14.81 -24.30
C LEU A 5 4.19 -14.67 -23.04
N PRO A 6 4.66 -13.98 -22.00
CA PRO A 6 3.83 -13.68 -20.83
C PRO A 6 2.73 -12.69 -21.17
N VAL A 7 1.45 -13.06 -20.98
CA VAL A 7 0.30 -12.20 -21.21
C VAL A 7 -0.50 -11.99 -19.92
N ILE A 8 -1.05 -10.79 -19.74
CA ILE A 8 -1.91 -10.44 -18.62
C ILE A 8 -3.33 -10.89 -18.96
N VAL A 9 -3.86 -11.82 -18.19
CA VAL A 9 -5.23 -12.36 -18.35
C VAL A 9 -6.17 -11.92 -17.23
N GLY A 10 -5.65 -11.28 -16.19
CA GLY A 10 -6.44 -10.71 -15.12
C GLY A 10 -5.63 -9.72 -14.32
N PHE A 11 -6.29 -8.72 -13.79
CA PHE A 11 -5.71 -7.78 -12.84
C PHE A 11 -6.77 -7.34 -11.84
N GLY A 12 -6.33 -7.05 -10.62
CA GLY A 12 -7.24 -6.67 -9.56
C GLY A 12 -6.53 -6.21 -8.32
N GLY A 13 -7.33 -5.87 -7.33
CA GLY A 13 -6.92 -5.35 -6.05
C GLY A 13 -7.67 -4.12 -5.64
N TYR A 14 -7.17 -3.45 -4.62
CA TYR A 14 -7.83 -2.30 -4.00
C TYR A 14 -6.80 -1.21 -3.71
N ASN A 15 -7.24 0.02 -3.84
CA ASN A 15 -6.48 1.22 -3.50
C ASN A 15 -7.43 2.36 -3.10
N ALA A 16 -6.94 3.57 -2.95
CA ALA A 16 -7.75 4.72 -2.54
C ALA A 16 -8.90 5.07 -3.51
N ALA A 17 -8.82 4.64 -4.78
CA ALA A 17 -9.88 4.78 -5.77
C ALA A 17 -10.92 3.64 -5.73
N GLY A 18 -10.71 2.65 -4.88
CA GLY A 18 -11.53 1.46 -4.77
C GLY A 18 -10.94 0.24 -5.49
N ARG A 19 -11.80 -0.60 -6.01
CA ARG A 19 -11.47 -1.86 -6.69
C ARG A 19 -10.84 -1.60 -8.05
N SER A 20 -9.74 -2.29 -8.38
CA SER A 20 -9.00 -2.06 -9.63
C SER A 20 -9.49 -2.90 -10.81
N SER A 21 -9.98 -4.13 -10.57
CA SER A 21 -10.48 -5.00 -11.63
C SER A 21 -11.57 -4.32 -12.45
N PHE A 22 -11.70 -4.69 -13.72
CA PHE A 22 -12.65 -4.10 -14.67
C PHE A 22 -12.61 -2.56 -14.73
N HIS A 23 -11.45 -1.97 -14.42
CA HIS A 23 -11.21 -0.52 -14.45
C HIS A 23 -12.07 0.31 -13.48
N HIS A 24 -12.66 -0.29 -12.42
CA HIS A 24 -13.49 0.45 -11.48
C HIS A 24 -12.73 1.59 -10.80
N GLY A 25 -11.51 1.36 -10.31
CA GLY A 25 -10.67 2.39 -9.71
C GLY A 25 -10.31 3.50 -10.70
N PHE A 26 -10.02 3.16 -11.96
CA PHE A 26 -9.79 4.17 -13.00
C PHE A 26 -11.03 5.05 -13.21
N ARG A 27 -12.22 4.46 -13.29
CA ARG A 27 -13.47 5.21 -13.42
C ARG A 27 -13.64 6.22 -12.29
N ARG A 28 -13.25 5.87 -11.06
CA ARG A 28 -13.28 6.82 -9.94
C ARG A 28 -12.36 8.02 -10.17
N THR A 29 -11.18 7.83 -10.78
CA THR A 29 -10.24 8.94 -11.03
C THR A 29 -10.70 9.90 -12.12
N VAL A 30 -11.56 9.45 -13.04
CA VAL A 30 -12.08 10.25 -14.16
C VAL A 30 -13.58 10.54 -14.06
N ILE A 31 -14.17 10.36 -12.89
CA ILE A 31 -15.63 10.39 -12.66
C ILE A 31 -16.29 11.70 -13.08
N GLU A 32 -15.55 12.80 -13.00
CA GLU A 32 -16.05 14.15 -13.37
C GLU A 32 -16.20 14.33 -14.89
N SER A 33 -15.50 13.51 -15.69
CA SER A 33 -15.58 13.52 -17.16
C SER A 33 -16.50 12.45 -17.75
N MET A 34 -17.15 11.64 -16.89
CA MET A 34 -18.02 10.55 -17.31
C MET A 34 -19.44 11.07 -17.65
N ASP A 35 -20.09 10.35 -18.56
CA ASP A 35 -21.53 10.52 -18.74
C ASP A 35 -22.34 10.09 -17.49
N THR A 36 -23.58 10.54 -17.40
CA THR A 36 -24.43 10.30 -16.24
C THR A 36 -24.60 8.80 -15.91
N PRO A 37 -24.89 7.89 -16.86
CA PRO A 37 -25.03 6.47 -16.58
C PRO A 37 -23.75 5.83 -16.02
N ALA A 38 -22.60 6.09 -16.63
CA ALA A 38 -21.33 5.55 -16.19
C ALA A 38 -20.89 6.10 -14.82
N ARG A 39 -21.15 7.40 -14.57
CA ARG A 39 -20.95 8.04 -13.26
C ARG A 39 -21.80 7.36 -12.18
N GLN A 40 -23.09 7.19 -12.43
CA GLN A 40 -24.03 6.59 -11.47
C GLN A 40 -23.66 5.14 -11.14
N GLN A 41 -23.29 4.35 -12.14
CA GLN A 41 -22.81 2.99 -11.92
C GLN A 41 -21.52 2.95 -11.07
N THR A 42 -20.60 3.87 -11.33
CA THR A 42 -19.35 3.98 -10.55
C THR A 42 -19.63 4.34 -9.10
N LEU A 43 -20.51 5.29 -8.84
CA LEU A 43 -20.92 5.67 -7.49
C LEU A 43 -21.66 4.55 -6.78
N ALA A 44 -22.54 3.82 -7.46
CA ALA A 44 -23.24 2.69 -6.85
C ALA A 44 -22.27 1.57 -6.44
N GLY A 45 -21.29 1.26 -7.28
CA GLY A 45 -20.24 0.30 -6.94
C GLY A 45 -19.41 0.72 -5.71
N LEU A 46 -19.06 2.00 -5.61
CA LEU A 46 -18.37 2.55 -4.44
C LEU A 46 -19.27 2.58 -3.21
N ALA A 47 -20.57 2.92 -3.35
CA ALA A 47 -21.52 2.90 -2.25
C ALA A 47 -21.67 1.52 -1.62
N VAL A 48 -21.68 0.45 -2.44
CA VAL A 48 -21.68 -0.93 -1.94
C VAL A 48 -20.38 -1.25 -1.20
N MET A 49 -19.23 -0.90 -1.77
CA MET A 49 -17.93 -1.11 -1.14
C MET A 49 -17.82 -0.40 0.20
N MET A 50 -18.30 0.83 0.29
CA MET A 50 -18.31 1.66 1.49
C MET A 50 -19.43 1.31 2.49
N LYS A 51 -20.23 0.28 2.20
CA LYS A 51 -21.37 -0.17 3.02
C LYS A 51 -22.47 0.90 3.21
N LEU A 52 -22.56 1.86 2.29
CA LEU A 52 -23.64 2.86 2.28
C LEU A 52 -24.95 2.28 1.73
N VAL A 53 -24.83 1.26 0.90
CA VAL A 53 -25.93 0.44 0.38
C VAL A 53 -25.49 -1.01 0.31
N LYS A 54 -26.45 -1.93 0.32
CA LYS A 54 -26.24 -3.37 0.10
C LYS A 54 -27.00 -3.84 -1.13
N VAL A 55 -26.54 -4.92 -1.74
CA VAL A 55 -27.26 -5.55 -2.86
C VAL A 55 -28.03 -6.76 -2.33
N VAL A 56 -29.36 -6.72 -2.49
CA VAL A 56 -30.28 -7.79 -2.10
C VAL A 56 -31.15 -8.10 -3.31
N ASP A 57 -31.16 -9.35 -3.75
CA ASP A 57 -31.90 -9.83 -4.92
C ASP A 57 -31.69 -8.95 -6.18
N GLY A 58 -30.45 -8.49 -6.39
CA GLY A 58 -30.08 -7.65 -7.53
C GLY A 58 -30.47 -6.18 -7.41
N HIS A 59 -31.04 -5.75 -6.29
CA HIS A 59 -31.44 -4.38 -6.03
C HIS A 59 -30.57 -3.73 -4.96
N TYR A 60 -30.28 -2.43 -5.12
CA TYR A 60 -29.60 -1.65 -4.10
C TYR A 60 -30.59 -1.28 -3.00
N GLN A 61 -30.21 -1.47 -1.74
CA GLN A 61 -31.01 -1.14 -0.57
C GLN A 61 -30.18 -0.33 0.42
N ASP A 62 -30.82 0.67 1.05
CA ASP A 62 -30.26 1.36 2.20
C ASP A 62 -30.41 0.54 3.51
N ASP A 63 -29.88 1.06 4.62
CA ASP A 63 -29.94 0.37 5.93
C ASP A 63 -31.37 0.18 6.45
N ALA A 64 -32.30 1.01 5.99
CA ALA A 64 -33.73 0.89 6.34
C ALA A 64 -34.47 -0.15 5.47
N GLY A 65 -33.79 -0.74 4.46
CA GLY A 65 -34.34 -1.72 3.54
C GLY A 65 -35.10 -1.10 2.35
N ASN A 66 -35.00 0.22 2.13
CA ASN A 66 -35.62 0.84 0.97
C ASN A 66 -34.76 0.57 -0.27
N THR A 67 -35.42 0.18 -1.35
CA THR A 67 -34.76 0.02 -2.65
C THR A 67 -34.44 1.38 -3.25
N LEU A 68 -33.21 1.53 -3.75
CA LEU A 68 -32.70 2.76 -4.34
C LEU A 68 -32.35 2.53 -5.81
N SER A 69 -32.70 3.50 -6.65
CA SER A 69 -32.22 3.62 -8.03
C SER A 69 -30.79 4.17 -8.06
N LEU A 70 -30.11 4.04 -9.21
CA LEU A 70 -28.77 4.63 -9.40
C LEU A 70 -28.78 6.16 -9.23
N ALA A 71 -29.85 6.82 -9.68
CA ALA A 71 -30.01 8.28 -9.53
C ALA A 71 -30.17 8.69 -8.07
N GLU A 72 -30.89 7.92 -7.26
CA GLU A 72 -31.05 8.18 -5.83
C GLU A 72 -29.73 7.93 -5.07
N ILE A 73 -28.96 6.93 -5.44
CA ILE A 73 -27.62 6.71 -4.88
C ILE A 73 -26.71 7.89 -5.19
N ASP A 74 -26.67 8.36 -6.45
CA ASP A 74 -25.90 9.54 -6.84
C ASP A 74 -26.34 10.77 -6.02
N SER A 75 -27.63 11.07 -5.97
CA SER A 75 -28.13 12.26 -5.27
C SER A 75 -27.90 12.22 -3.75
N ARG A 76 -27.96 11.04 -3.11
CA ARG A 76 -27.81 10.89 -1.66
C ARG A 76 -26.36 10.78 -1.20
N PHE A 77 -25.52 10.07 -1.95
CA PHE A 77 -24.22 9.62 -1.45
C PHE A 77 -23.02 10.13 -2.25
N ALA A 78 -23.22 10.81 -3.40
CA ALA A 78 -22.10 11.24 -4.23
C ALA A 78 -21.08 12.08 -3.47
N GLU A 79 -21.53 13.09 -2.74
CA GLU A 79 -20.65 13.97 -1.97
C GLU A 79 -19.83 13.17 -0.93
N GLN A 80 -20.49 12.29 -0.17
CA GLN A 80 -19.84 11.44 0.81
C GLN A 80 -18.83 10.49 0.15
N ILE A 81 -19.19 9.83 -0.95
CA ILE A 81 -18.30 8.90 -1.68
C ILE A 81 -17.07 9.64 -2.22
N LEU A 82 -17.28 10.79 -2.83
CA LEU A 82 -16.20 11.61 -3.36
C LEU A 82 -15.29 12.15 -2.25
N ALA A 83 -15.84 12.49 -1.09
CA ALA A 83 -15.08 12.93 0.07
C ALA A 83 -14.26 11.80 0.71
N SER A 84 -14.72 10.57 0.62
CA SER A 84 -14.20 9.40 1.34
C SER A 84 -13.41 8.42 0.46
N THR A 85 -12.96 8.87 -0.70
CA THR A 85 -12.13 8.12 -1.65
C THR A 85 -10.96 8.99 -2.13
N LEU A 86 -9.94 8.37 -2.75
CA LEU A 86 -8.70 8.98 -3.20
C LEU A 86 -7.83 9.50 -2.03
N VAL A 87 -6.78 10.24 -2.36
CA VAL A 87 -5.96 10.96 -1.38
C VAL A 87 -6.83 11.95 -0.63
N ARG A 88 -6.73 11.94 0.70
CA ARG A 88 -7.50 12.81 1.60
C ARG A 88 -6.82 12.93 2.96
N ARG A 89 -7.39 13.72 3.85
CA ARG A 89 -6.94 13.74 5.25
C ARG A 89 -7.04 12.35 5.85
N ILE A 90 -6.03 11.94 6.63
CA ILE A 90 -6.03 10.65 7.33
C ILE A 90 -7.20 10.62 8.32
N GLU A 91 -8.02 9.60 8.21
CA GLU A 91 -9.19 9.41 9.04
C GLU A 91 -8.80 9.00 10.46
N LYS A 92 -9.41 9.62 11.45
CA LYS A 92 -9.06 9.43 12.87
C LYS A 92 -9.19 7.97 13.32
N GLN A 93 -10.17 7.23 12.79
CA GLN A 93 -10.35 5.81 13.09
C GLN A 93 -9.21 4.94 12.53
N HIS A 94 -8.50 5.43 11.51
CA HIS A 94 -7.35 4.74 10.93
C HIS A 94 -6.06 5.09 11.69
N LEU A 95 -5.80 6.37 11.87
CA LEU A 95 -4.69 6.91 12.66
C LEU A 95 -5.03 8.32 13.14
N ASP A 96 -5.01 8.57 14.46
CA ASP A 96 -5.19 9.90 15.01
C ASP A 96 -3.91 10.74 14.82
N VAL A 97 -3.82 11.42 13.68
CA VAL A 97 -2.68 12.27 13.32
C VAL A 97 -2.58 13.57 14.13
N ASP A 98 -3.60 13.91 14.89
CA ASP A 98 -3.59 15.08 15.77
C ASP A 98 -3.17 14.73 17.20
N ALA A 99 -3.24 13.45 17.57
CA ALA A 99 -2.91 12.95 18.89
C ALA A 99 -2.16 11.59 18.80
N ALA A 100 -1.08 11.54 18.01
CA ALA A 100 -0.23 10.36 17.94
C ALA A 100 0.45 10.10 19.31
N HIS A 101 0.39 8.86 19.74
CA HIS A 101 0.94 8.45 21.03
C HIS A 101 2.46 8.64 21.09
N TRP A 102 2.93 9.16 22.19
CA TRP A 102 4.34 9.37 22.48
C TRP A 102 4.62 9.05 23.95
N GLN A 103 5.76 8.49 24.25
CA GLN A 103 6.24 8.39 25.63
C GLN A 103 7.22 9.52 25.93
N LYS A 104 6.96 10.27 27.01
CA LYS A 104 7.82 11.31 27.50
C LYS A 104 8.44 10.86 28.82
N THR A 105 9.76 11.00 28.93
CA THR A 105 10.44 10.84 30.21
C THR A 105 10.32 12.16 30.97
N ILE A 106 9.93 12.10 32.22
CA ILE A 106 9.95 13.22 33.15
C ILE A 106 10.87 12.88 34.34
N ASP A 107 11.73 13.83 34.68
CA ASP A 107 12.58 13.71 35.85
C ASP A 107 11.83 14.28 37.06
N ILE A 108 11.71 13.48 38.10
CA ILE A 108 11.11 13.89 39.36
C ILE A 108 12.21 13.93 40.43
N SER A 109 12.40 15.10 41.01
CA SER A 109 13.38 15.28 42.08
C SER A 109 12.70 15.40 43.42
N ALA A 110 13.18 14.64 44.40
CA ALA A 110 12.77 14.83 45.81
C ALA A 110 13.24 16.22 46.29
N THR A 111 12.37 16.94 46.98
CA THR A 111 12.78 18.19 47.65
C THR A 111 13.61 17.77 48.86
N ALA A 112 14.72 18.52 49.13
CA ALA A 112 15.62 18.20 50.23
C ALA A 112 14.87 18.00 51.56
N GLY A 113 14.97 16.78 52.10
CA GLY A 113 14.30 16.40 53.36
C GLY A 113 12.84 15.95 53.19
N GLN A 114 12.30 15.87 51.96
CA GLN A 114 10.95 15.37 51.70
C GLN A 114 11.00 14.32 50.57
N PRO A 115 11.13 13.03 50.91
CA PRO A 115 11.11 11.97 49.91
C PRO A 115 9.73 11.90 49.24
N LEU A 116 9.71 11.46 48.00
CA LEU A 116 8.48 11.21 47.23
C LEU A 116 7.92 9.84 47.61
N SER A 117 6.65 9.80 47.94
CA SER A 117 5.99 8.50 48.23
C SER A 117 4.73 8.33 47.41
N PHE A 118 4.46 7.09 46.96
CA PHE A 118 3.24 6.73 46.25
C PHE A 118 2.81 5.30 46.63
N ILE A 119 1.52 5.03 46.46
CA ILE A 119 0.95 3.69 46.67
C ILE A 119 0.83 2.99 45.34
N THR A 120 1.24 1.73 45.28
CA THR A 120 1.08 0.88 44.10
C THR A 120 0.78 -0.57 44.50
N LEU A 121 0.36 -1.38 43.51
CA LEU A 121 0.22 -2.81 43.76
C LEU A 121 1.59 -3.49 43.77
N ARG A 122 1.79 -4.43 44.68
CA ARG A 122 3.05 -5.20 44.79
C ARG A 122 3.50 -5.79 43.44
N LYS A 123 2.57 -6.32 42.65
CA LYS A 123 2.85 -6.91 41.33
C LYS A 123 3.33 -5.90 40.25
N HIS A 124 3.24 -4.60 40.54
CA HIS A 124 3.71 -3.52 39.66
C HIS A 124 5.11 -3.02 40.03
N LEU A 125 5.68 -3.53 41.13
CA LEU A 125 7.06 -3.19 41.44
C LEU A 125 8.01 -3.69 40.34
N PRO A 126 9.04 -2.90 40.01
CA PRO A 126 10.07 -3.35 39.10
C PRO A 126 10.94 -4.46 39.68
N GLU A 127 11.46 -5.34 38.81
CA GLU A 127 12.44 -6.36 39.17
C GLU A 127 13.70 -6.19 38.32
N PRO A 128 14.90 -5.96 38.89
CA PRO A 128 15.14 -5.76 40.34
C PRO A 128 14.57 -4.43 40.86
N LEU A 129 14.27 -4.38 42.17
CA LEU A 129 13.87 -3.13 42.81
C LEU A 129 15.06 -2.14 42.79
N PRO A 130 14.86 -0.86 42.38
CA PRO A 130 15.91 0.15 42.46
C PRO A 130 16.43 0.32 43.88
N SER A 131 17.74 0.54 44.04
CA SER A 131 18.40 0.58 45.34
C SER A 131 18.05 1.78 46.21
N ASP A 132 17.55 2.84 45.59
CA ASP A 132 17.09 4.08 46.20
C ASP A 132 15.59 4.07 46.56
N TRP A 133 14.90 2.93 46.34
CA TRP A 133 13.50 2.74 46.70
C TRP A 133 13.35 1.96 48.02
N THR A 134 12.53 2.50 48.94
CA THR A 134 12.05 1.78 50.09
C THR A 134 10.60 1.36 49.87
N VAL A 135 10.25 0.12 50.26
CA VAL A 135 8.91 -0.43 50.05
C VAL A 135 8.36 -0.90 51.38
N ASP A 136 7.27 -0.30 51.83
CA ASP A 136 6.54 -0.67 53.05
C ASP A 136 5.21 -1.33 52.68
N GLU A 137 4.87 -2.42 53.36
CA GLU A 137 3.62 -3.15 53.12
C GLU A 137 2.43 -2.43 53.77
N LEU A 138 1.41 -2.11 52.99
CA LEU A 138 0.16 -1.54 53.48
C LEU A 138 -0.89 -2.63 53.73
N ASN A 139 -0.99 -3.60 52.81
CA ASN A 139 -1.86 -4.75 52.90
C ASN A 139 -1.37 -5.88 51.98
N ALA A 140 -2.15 -6.95 51.80
CA ALA A 140 -1.77 -8.11 50.99
C ALA A 140 -1.45 -7.79 49.51
N SER A 141 -1.97 -6.71 48.98
CA SER A 141 -1.83 -6.35 47.55
C SER A 141 -1.15 -5.00 47.27
N GLU A 142 -1.18 -4.08 48.24
CA GLU A 142 -0.69 -2.70 48.09
C GLU A 142 0.53 -2.43 48.93
N VAL A 143 1.41 -1.62 48.41
CA VAL A 143 2.64 -1.18 49.03
C VAL A 143 2.79 0.34 48.93
N LEU A 144 3.42 0.94 49.95
CA LEU A 144 3.91 2.30 49.88
C LEU A 144 5.36 2.27 49.41
N VAL A 145 5.64 2.95 48.34
CA VAL A 145 6.99 3.14 47.78
C VAL A 145 7.47 4.52 48.12
N THR A 146 8.67 4.63 48.70
CA THR A 146 9.34 5.88 49.00
C THR A 146 10.62 6.01 48.20
N LEU A 147 10.74 7.08 47.44
CA LEU A 147 11.89 7.41 46.62
C LEU A 147 12.79 8.37 47.39
N HIS A 148 14.07 8.01 47.53
CA HIS A 148 15.04 8.78 48.29
C HIS A 148 15.94 9.66 47.39
N ASP A 149 15.95 9.40 46.07
CA ASP A 149 16.74 10.13 45.11
C ASP A 149 15.86 10.54 43.90
N ASN A 150 16.47 11.20 42.90
CA ASN A 150 15.81 11.56 41.66
C ASN A 150 15.38 10.29 40.89
N CYS A 151 14.20 10.35 40.32
CA CYS A 151 13.65 9.21 39.56
C CYS A 151 13.08 9.67 38.21
N GLU A 152 13.34 8.87 37.20
CA GLU A 152 12.76 9.07 35.87
C GLU A 152 11.47 8.24 35.74
N PHE A 153 10.39 8.90 35.30
CA PHE A 153 9.13 8.23 34.97
C PHE A 153 8.81 8.42 33.51
N LYS A 154 8.34 7.36 32.86
CA LYS A 154 7.77 7.44 31.53
C LYS A 154 6.28 7.70 31.65
N VAL A 155 5.81 8.74 31.01
CA VAL A 155 4.40 9.11 30.97
C VAL A 155 3.90 9.15 29.54
N ASP A 156 2.65 8.76 29.34
CA ASP A 156 2.00 8.89 28.05
C ASP A 156 1.83 10.36 27.69
N SER A 157 2.17 10.68 26.48
CA SER A 157 2.03 12.00 25.88
C SER A 157 1.48 11.86 24.47
N TYR A 158 1.00 12.94 23.89
CA TYR A 158 0.44 12.94 22.54
C TYR A 158 0.95 14.15 21.79
N ARG A 159 1.18 13.95 20.49
CA ARG A 159 1.61 15.04 19.61
C ARG A 159 0.95 14.95 18.25
N ALA A 160 0.76 16.08 17.61
CA ALA A 160 0.31 16.11 16.23
C ALA A 160 1.45 15.69 15.29
N LEU A 161 1.15 14.82 14.35
CA LEU A 161 2.07 14.48 13.27
C LEU A 161 2.09 15.60 12.22
N PRO A 162 3.23 15.88 11.58
CA PRO A 162 3.31 16.90 10.54
C PRO A 162 2.63 16.49 9.23
N VAL A 163 2.42 15.19 9.03
CA VAL A 163 1.76 14.61 7.84
C VAL A 163 0.32 14.31 8.17
N LYS A 164 -0.59 14.84 7.38
CA LYS A 164 -2.04 14.77 7.64
C LYS A 164 -2.82 14.08 6.53
N SER A 165 -2.18 13.71 5.40
CA SER A 165 -2.83 13.17 4.22
C SER A 165 -2.26 11.82 3.81
N ALA A 166 -3.12 10.96 3.30
CA ALA A 166 -2.77 9.66 2.73
C ALA A 166 -3.80 9.19 1.70
N GLY A 167 -3.38 8.26 0.84
CA GLY A 167 -4.28 7.48 0.01
C GLY A 167 -4.80 6.30 0.82
N GLN A 168 -6.01 6.42 1.37
CA GLN A 168 -6.65 5.37 2.18
C GLN A 168 -7.67 4.62 1.34
N LEU A 169 -7.86 3.32 1.59
CA LEU A 169 -8.98 2.56 1.04
C LEU A 169 -10.30 3.33 1.26
N PRO A 170 -11.31 3.16 0.40
CA PRO A 170 -12.59 3.84 0.59
C PRO A 170 -13.13 3.63 2.00
N THR A 171 -13.61 4.70 2.63
CA THR A 171 -14.15 4.66 4.00
C THR A 171 -15.23 3.60 4.16
N GLY A 172 -15.12 2.77 5.18
CA GLY A 172 -16.05 1.66 5.43
C GLY A 172 -15.66 0.34 4.77
N PHE A 173 -14.70 0.34 3.84
CA PHE A 173 -14.17 -0.90 3.27
C PHE A 173 -13.08 -1.48 4.16
N GLU A 174 -13.35 -2.62 4.77
CA GLU A 174 -12.41 -3.31 5.66
C GLU A 174 -12.08 -4.73 5.12
N PRO A 175 -10.87 -4.93 4.58
CA PRO A 175 -10.45 -6.21 4.00
C PRO A 175 -10.57 -7.40 4.95
N SER A 176 -10.32 -7.19 6.23
CA SER A 176 -10.34 -8.26 7.25
C SER A 176 -11.74 -8.81 7.53
N GLU A 177 -12.80 -8.11 7.12
CA GLU A 177 -14.19 -8.57 7.28
C GLU A 177 -14.67 -9.48 6.14
N LEU A 178 -13.93 -9.55 5.03
CA LEU A 178 -14.33 -10.32 3.86
C LEU A 178 -13.99 -11.83 3.96
N TYR A 179 -13.22 -12.23 4.95
CA TYR A 179 -12.86 -13.61 5.22
C TYR A 179 -12.48 -13.77 6.70
N ASN A 180 -12.19 -14.98 7.16
CA ASN A 180 -11.74 -15.20 8.55
C ASN A 180 -10.30 -14.75 8.75
N ALA A 181 -10.11 -13.44 8.89
CA ALA A 181 -8.82 -12.73 8.99
C ALA A 181 -8.35 -12.48 10.42
N ARG A 182 -8.83 -13.23 11.41
CA ARG A 182 -8.52 -13.01 12.81
C ARG A 182 -7.00 -12.98 13.05
N PHE A 183 -6.48 -11.86 13.57
CA PHE A 183 -5.06 -11.62 13.84
C PHE A 183 -4.16 -11.56 12.59
N HIS A 184 -4.72 -11.35 11.40
CA HIS A 184 -3.90 -11.04 10.25
C HIS A 184 -3.56 -9.56 10.24
N PRO A 185 -2.28 -9.20 9.98
CA PRO A 185 -1.91 -7.83 9.67
C PRO A 185 -2.72 -7.28 8.50
N ARG A 186 -2.99 -5.97 8.52
CA ARG A 186 -3.81 -5.32 7.50
C ARG A 186 -3.31 -5.56 6.07
N GLY A 187 -1.99 -5.45 5.83
CA GLY A 187 -1.40 -5.71 4.51
C GLY A 187 -1.64 -7.14 4.02
N LEU A 188 -1.63 -8.14 4.92
CA LEU A 188 -1.93 -9.53 4.55
C LEU A 188 -3.41 -9.75 4.29
N ALA A 189 -4.31 -9.09 5.03
CA ALA A 189 -5.73 -9.11 4.73
C ALA A 189 -5.99 -8.49 3.34
N MET A 190 -5.36 -7.37 3.03
CA MET A 190 -5.41 -6.75 1.69
C MET A 190 -4.87 -7.70 0.61
N THR A 191 -3.80 -8.45 0.88
CA THR A 191 -3.23 -9.44 -0.05
C THR A 191 -4.28 -10.45 -0.48
N ILE A 192 -4.98 -11.08 0.47
CA ILE A 192 -5.97 -12.13 0.19
C ILE A 192 -7.13 -11.59 -0.64
N VAL A 193 -7.69 -10.46 -0.26
CA VAL A 193 -8.82 -9.89 -1.00
C VAL A 193 -8.40 -9.35 -2.37
N GLY A 194 -7.20 -8.77 -2.46
CA GLY A 194 -6.67 -8.21 -3.71
C GLY A 194 -6.34 -9.28 -4.76
N VAL A 195 -5.69 -10.37 -4.37
CA VAL A 195 -5.41 -11.48 -5.29
C VAL A 195 -6.68 -12.22 -5.69
N THR A 196 -7.64 -12.35 -4.76
CA THR A 196 -8.95 -12.94 -5.08
C THR A 196 -9.68 -12.11 -6.14
N ASP A 197 -9.61 -10.78 -6.06
CA ASP A 197 -10.16 -9.88 -7.08
C ASP A 197 -9.49 -10.07 -8.43
N ALA A 198 -8.15 -10.16 -8.47
CA ALA A 198 -7.38 -10.38 -9.70
C ALA A 198 -7.71 -11.73 -10.37
N LEU A 199 -7.83 -12.80 -9.57
CA LEU A 199 -8.19 -14.11 -10.09
C LEU A 199 -9.61 -14.13 -10.66
N ARG A 200 -10.57 -13.55 -9.95
CA ARG A 200 -11.96 -13.43 -10.44
C ARG A 200 -12.06 -12.58 -11.72
N ALA A 201 -11.17 -11.60 -11.86
CA ALA A 201 -11.14 -10.76 -13.05
C ALA A 201 -10.70 -11.49 -14.32
N THR A 202 -10.10 -12.67 -14.22
CA THR A 202 -9.80 -13.50 -15.40
C THR A 202 -11.07 -14.08 -16.06
N GLY A 203 -12.18 -14.12 -15.35
CA GLY A 203 -13.41 -14.76 -15.82
C GLY A 203 -13.31 -16.29 -15.95
N ILE A 204 -12.18 -16.89 -15.55
CA ILE A 204 -11.91 -18.32 -15.66
C ILE A 204 -11.88 -18.94 -14.27
N GLU A 205 -12.63 -20.01 -14.06
CA GLU A 205 -12.60 -20.76 -12.80
C GLU A 205 -11.19 -21.32 -12.55
N TRP A 206 -10.67 -21.12 -11.36
CA TRP A 206 -9.32 -21.57 -11.00
C TRP A 206 -9.09 -23.07 -11.25
N GLN A 207 -10.10 -23.88 -11.00
CA GLN A 207 -10.02 -25.31 -11.25
C GLN A 207 -9.88 -25.66 -12.74
N ALA A 208 -10.48 -24.89 -13.64
CA ALA A 208 -10.31 -25.07 -15.07
C ALA A 208 -8.87 -24.81 -15.52
N ILE A 209 -8.21 -23.81 -14.90
CA ILE A 209 -6.79 -23.54 -15.10
C ILE A 209 -5.96 -24.72 -14.60
N MET A 210 -6.19 -25.18 -13.38
CA MET A 210 -5.44 -26.28 -12.76
C MET A 210 -5.59 -27.65 -13.46
N GLN A 211 -6.62 -27.83 -14.27
CA GLN A 211 -6.77 -29.02 -15.12
C GLN A 211 -5.86 -29.01 -16.35
N ARG A 212 -5.25 -27.87 -16.67
CA ARG A 212 -4.43 -27.66 -17.88
C ARG A 212 -2.93 -27.48 -17.60
N VAL A 213 -2.57 -27.41 -16.32
CA VAL A 213 -1.20 -27.19 -15.89
C VAL A 213 -0.77 -28.25 -14.87
N ALA A 214 0.51 -28.57 -14.82
CA ALA A 214 1.02 -29.38 -13.74
C ALA A 214 1.01 -28.59 -12.42
N PRO A 215 0.91 -29.24 -11.25
CA PRO A 215 0.79 -28.54 -9.96
C PRO A 215 1.95 -27.59 -9.65
N ASP A 216 3.13 -27.82 -10.22
CA ASP A 216 4.34 -27.04 -10.08
C ASP A 216 4.56 -26.00 -11.20
N GLU A 217 3.68 -25.96 -12.21
CA GLU A 217 3.68 -24.94 -13.27
C GLU A 217 2.94 -23.65 -12.89
N VAL A 218 2.51 -23.52 -11.65
CA VAL A 218 1.99 -22.27 -11.09
C VAL A 218 3.08 -21.63 -10.26
N ALA A 219 3.28 -20.32 -10.40
CA ALA A 219 4.23 -19.58 -9.57
C ALA A 219 3.60 -18.34 -8.95
N VAL A 220 4.11 -17.94 -7.77
CA VAL A 220 3.66 -16.74 -7.06
C VAL A 220 4.86 -15.90 -6.66
N PHE A 221 4.88 -14.64 -7.11
CA PHE A 221 5.89 -13.66 -6.71
C PHE A 221 5.19 -12.42 -6.12
N ALA A 222 5.20 -12.32 -4.81
CA ALA A 222 4.55 -11.22 -4.11
C ALA A 222 5.29 -10.85 -2.83
N SER A 223 5.31 -9.57 -2.50
CA SER A 223 5.96 -9.06 -1.29
C SER A 223 5.35 -7.73 -0.84
N CYS A 224 5.75 -7.30 0.36
CA CYS A 224 5.59 -5.93 0.83
C CYS A 224 6.97 -5.35 1.17
N ILE A 225 7.09 -4.02 1.15
CA ILE A 225 8.37 -3.34 1.45
C ILE A 225 8.52 -3.10 2.94
N MET A 226 7.46 -2.52 3.53
CA MET A 226 7.50 -2.00 4.91
C MET A 226 7.28 -3.08 5.95
N SER A 227 7.19 -4.36 5.53
CA SER A 227 6.75 -5.43 6.42
C SER A 227 5.33 -5.14 6.97
N GLN A 228 4.89 -5.89 7.93
CA GLN A 228 3.59 -5.66 8.58
C GLN A 228 3.84 -4.89 9.88
N LEU A 229 3.83 -3.56 9.84
CA LEU A 229 4.13 -2.69 10.99
C LEU A 229 2.91 -2.39 11.87
N ASP A 230 1.81 -3.08 11.68
CA ASP A 230 0.67 -3.01 12.60
C ASP A 230 0.84 -3.87 13.86
N GLU A 231 -0.14 -3.84 14.75
CA GLU A 231 -0.10 -4.55 16.03
C GLU A 231 -0.04 -6.08 15.89
N ASN A 232 -0.53 -6.64 14.80
CA ASN A 232 -0.52 -8.08 14.53
C ASN A 232 0.77 -8.56 13.84
N GLY A 233 1.66 -7.64 13.50
CA GLY A 233 2.95 -7.89 12.87
C GLY A 233 4.13 -7.36 13.69
N PHE A 234 5.14 -6.85 13.01
CA PHE A 234 6.36 -6.33 13.63
C PHE A 234 6.11 -5.12 14.54
N GLY A 235 5.12 -4.28 14.25
CA GLY A 235 4.75 -3.18 15.12
C GLY A 235 4.40 -3.69 16.52
N GLY A 236 3.50 -4.67 16.62
CA GLY A 236 3.17 -5.29 17.89
C GLY A 236 4.35 -6.04 18.52
N LEU A 237 5.17 -6.76 17.73
CA LEU A 237 6.36 -7.44 18.24
C LEU A 237 7.32 -6.47 18.95
N MET A 238 7.57 -5.31 18.36
CA MET A 238 8.49 -4.32 18.90
C MET A 238 7.91 -3.55 20.08
N GLN A 239 6.62 -3.21 20.02
CA GLN A 239 5.98 -2.33 21.00
C GLN A 239 5.37 -3.04 22.20
N SER A 240 4.97 -4.31 22.08
CA SER A 240 4.24 -5.03 23.14
C SER A 240 4.94 -4.95 24.50
N ARG A 241 6.25 -5.16 24.54
CA ARG A 241 7.02 -5.09 25.79
C ARG A 241 7.08 -3.68 26.38
N LEU A 242 7.16 -2.66 25.52
CA LEU A 242 7.20 -1.25 25.95
C LEU A 242 5.85 -0.81 26.51
N LYS A 243 4.76 -1.42 26.03
CA LYS A 243 3.39 -1.18 26.49
C LYS A 243 2.96 -2.12 27.64
N GLY A 244 3.90 -2.87 28.23
CA GLY A 244 3.61 -3.84 29.32
C GLY A 244 2.84 -5.09 28.86
N GLY A 245 2.75 -5.34 27.56
CA GLY A 245 2.09 -6.49 26.96
C GLY A 245 3.02 -7.68 26.71
N ARG A 246 2.42 -8.78 26.23
CA ARG A 246 3.17 -9.97 25.80
C ARG A 246 3.19 -10.05 24.29
N VAL A 247 4.34 -10.45 23.72
CA VAL A 247 4.44 -10.81 22.31
C VAL A 247 3.68 -12.10 22.01
N THR A 248 3.13 -12.21 20.83
CA THR A 248 2.47 -13.43 20.35
C THR A 248 3.34 -14.18 19.36
N ALA A 249 3.15 -15.50 19.24
CA ALA A 249 3.91 -16.32 18.30
C ALA A 249 3.69 -15.92 16.83
N LYS A 250 2.62 -15.20 16.53
CA LYS A 250 2.27 -14.79 15.15
C LYS A 250 3.01 -13.52 14.70
N GLN A 251 3.26 -12.58 15.60
CA GLN A 251 3.78 -11.24 15.27
C GLN A 251 5.11 -11.28 14.51
N LEU A 252 6.02 -12.23 14.86
CA LEU A 252 7.26 -12.40 14.13
C LEU A 252 7.03 -12.97 12.73
N ALA A 253 6.34 -14.10 12.64
CA ALA A 253 6.15 -14.80 11.39
C ALA A 253 5.32 -13.99 10.40
N LEU A 254 4.20 -13.42 10.83
CA LEU A 254 3.33 -12.61 9.98
C LEU A 254 3.91 -11.23 9.64
N GLY A 255 4.93 -10.79 10.36
CA GLY A 255 5.62 -9.52 10.11
C GLY A 255 6.49 -9.49 8.86
N LEU A 256 6.90 -10.64 8.32
CA LEU A 256 7.86 -10.74 7.23
C LEU A 256 7.33 -10.19 5.90
N ASN A 257 8.20 -9.53 5.12
CA ASN A 257 7.83 -9.00 3.79
C ASN A 257 7.55 -10.09 2.75
N THR A 258 7.92 -11.33 3.01
CA THR A 258 7.67 -12.49 2.12
C THR A 258 6.28 -13.09 2.29
N MET A 259 5.59 -12.77 3.38
CA MET A 259 4.28 -13.36 3.71
C MET A 259 3.19 -13.20 2.63
N PRO A 260 3.14 -12.13 1.83
CA PRO A 260 2.16 -12.05 0.76
C PRO A 260 2.16 -13.26 -0.18
N ALA A 261 3.33 -13.75 -0.61
CA ALA A 261 3.42 -14.91 -1.49
C ALA A 261 2.93 -16.19 -0.80
N ASP A 262 3.33 -16.41 0.46
CA ASP A 262 2.92 -17.57 1.25
C ASP A 262 1.41 -17.57 1.51
N PHE A 263 0.84 -16.39 1.81
CA PHE A 263 -0.61 -16.23 2.04
C PHE A 263 -1.43 -16.51 0.79
N ILE A 264 -0.97 -16.06 -0.39
CA ILE A 264 -1.62 -16.37 -1.67
C ILE A 264 -1.68 -17.88 -1.88
N ASN A 265 -0.55 -18.57 -1.72
CA ASN A 265 -0.51 -20.03 -1.87
C ASN A 265 -1.38 -20.75 -0.84
N ALA A 266 -1.32 -20.36 0.43
CA ALA A 266 -2.00 -21.08 1.52
C ALA A 266 -3.50 -20.81 1.59
N TYR A 267 -3.91 -19.56 1.37
CA TYR A 267 -5.31 -19.15 1.61
C TYR A 267 -6.16 -19.07 0.34
N VAL A 268 -5.54 -18.93 -0.83
CA VAL A 268 -6.28 -18.66 -2.07
C VAL A 268 -6.11 -19.77 -3.08
N LEU A 269 -4.87 -20.18 -3.38
CA LEU A 269 -4.61 -21.10 -4.50
C LEU A 269 -4.54 -22.58 -4.10
N GLY A 270 -4.04 -22.90 -2.92
CA GLY A 270 -3.63 -24.25 -2.55
C GLY A 270 -2.47 -24.76 -3.44
N SER A 271 -1.65 -23.87 -4.00
CA SER A 271 -0.59 -24.19 -4.95
C SER A 271 0.64 -24.77 -4.25
N VAL A 272 1.34 -25.66 -4.95
CA VAL A 272 2.64 -26.25 -4.53
C VAL A 272 3.77 -25.85 -5.47
N GLY A 273 3.52 -24.89 -6.36
CA GLY A 273 4.50 -24.43 -7.33
C GLY A 273 5.53 -23.46 -6.74
N THR A 274 6.28 -22.83 -7.63
CA THR A 274 7.34 -21.89 -7.23
C THR A 274 6.76 -20.69 -6.49
N THR A 275 7.32 -20.38 -5.33
CA THR A 275 6.98 -19.18 -4.55
C THR A 275 8.22 -18.32 -4.32
N GLY A 276 8.05 -17.00 -4.26
CA GLY A 276 9.17 -16.10 -4.02
C GLY A 276 8.73 -14.67 -3.74
N SER A 277 9.71 -13.92 -3.25
CA SER A 277 9.55 -12.51 -2.91
C SER A 277 10.83 -11.77 -3.20
N VAL A 278 10.74 -10.66 -3.91
CA VAL A 278 11.86 -9.75 -4.11
C VAL A 278 11.41 -8.37 -3.71
N THR A 279 12.23 -7.69 -2.90
CA THR A 279 11.97 -6.31 -2.49
C THR A 279 12.95 -5.37 -3.18
N GLY A 280 12.45 -4.26 -3.68
CA GLY A 280 13.22 -3.23 -4.37
C GLY A 280 12.68 -1.83 -4.08
N ALA A 281 12.37 -1.55 -2.81
CA ALA A 281 11.71 -0.34 -2.38
C ALA A 281 10.45 -0.05 -3.25
N CYS A 282 10.27 1.16 -3.75
CA CYS A 282 9.11 1.54 -4.56
C CYS A 282 8.98 0.75 -5.88
N ALA A 283 10.03 0.04 -6.31
CA ALA A 283 10.06 -0.80 -7.51
C ALA A 283 9.73 -2.28 -7.24
N THR A 284 9.36 -2.65 -6.03
CA THR A 284 9.11 -4.03 -5.60
C THR A 284 8.21 -4.82 -6.55
N PHE A 285 7.12 -4.20 -7.02
CA PHE A 285 6.23 -4.84 -7.99
C PHE A 285 6.98 -5.23 -9.28
N LEU A 286 7.82 -4.36 -9.82
CA LEU A 286 8.58 -4.63 -11.06
C LEU A 286 9.64 -5.74 -10.86
N TYR A 287 10.26 -5.82 -9.67
CA TYR A 287 11.17 -6.93 -9.35
C TYR A 287 10.45 -8.28 -9.34
N ASN A 288 9.27 -8.34 -8.74
CA ASN A 288 8.45 -9.55 -8.74
C ASN A 288 7.91 -9.87 -10.14
N LEU A 289 7.53 -8.83 -10.92
CA LEU A 289 7.09 -8.99 -12.29
C LEU A 289 8.19 -9.56 -13.19
N GLN A 290 9.44 -9.08 -13.06
CA GLN A 290 10.59 -9.63 -13.78
C GLN A 290 10.75 -11.13 -13.48
N LYS A 291 10.68 -11.53 -12.20
CA LYS A 291 10.74 -12.94 -11.83
C LYS A 291 9.58 -13.75 -12.41
N GLY A 292 8.41 -13.19 -12.43
CA GLY A 292 7.23 -13.83 -13.02
C GLY A 292 7.38 -14.11 -14.52
N ILE A 293 7.77 -13.10 -15.29
CA ILE A 293 7.96 -13.27 -16.74
C ILE A 293 9.10 -14.23 -17.08
N GLU A 294 10.20 -14.22 -16.29
CA GLU A 294 11.30 -15.17 -16.43
C GLU A 294 10.84 -16.65 -16.27
N GLN A 295 9.88 -16.92 -15.38
CA GLN A 295 9.32 -18.27 -15.21
C GLN A 295 8.54 -18.72 -16.44
N ILE A 296 7.72 -17.86 -17.01
CA ILE A 296 6.95 -18.16 -18.22
C ILE A 296 7.86 -18.29 -19.43
N ALA A 297 8.72 -17.32 -19.68
CA ALA A 297 9.63 -17.31 -20.82
C ALA A 297 10.59 -18.51 -20.85
N SER A 298 11.00 -19.00 -19.67
CA SER A 298 11.84 -20.21 -19.55
C SER A 298 11.05 -21.53 -19.57
N GLY A 299 9.71 -21.48 -19.62
CA GLY A 299 8.85 -22.65 -19.60
C GLY A 299 8.76 -23.39 -18.26
N LYS A 300 9.19 -22.74 -17.15
CA LYS A 300 9.11 -23.31 -15.80
C LYS A 300 7.71 -23.16 -15.17
N ALA A 301 6.97 -22.15 -15.57
CA ALA A 301 5.59 -21.96 -15.16
C ALA A 301 4.73 -21.58 -16.37
N ARG A 302 3.47 -21.96 -16.33
CA ARG A 302 2.46 -21.57 -17.30
C ARG A 302 1.54 -20.48 -16.77
N VAL A 303 1.39 -20.40 -15.44
CA VAL A 303 0.59 -19.39 -14.74
C VAL A 303 1.44 -18.74 -13.66
N VAL A 304 1.43 -17.43 -13.60
CA VAL A 304 2.17 -16.69 -12.55
C VAL A 304 1.30 -15.59 -11.98
N ILE A 305 1.19 -15.55 -10.65
CA ILE A 305 0.57 -14.44 -9.94
C ILE A 305 1.70 -13.52 -9.43
N VAL A 306 1.61 -12.25 -9.80
CA VAL A 306 2.55 -11.21 -9.38
C VAL A 306 1.81 -10.11 -8.68
N GLY A 307 2.35 -9.62 -7.56
CA GLY A 307 1.73 -8.50 -6.88
C GLY A 307 2.51 -7.92 -5.73
N SER A 308 1.92 -6.90 -5.14
CA SER A 308 2.40 -6.26 -3.92
C SER A 308 1.22 -5.75 -3.10
N SER A 309 1.41 -5.71 -1.78
CA SER A 309 0.41 -5.21 -0.85
C SER A 309 1.10 -4.38 0.22
N GLU A 310 0.66 -3.14 0.42
CA GLU A 310 1.22 -2.20 1.38
C GLU A 310 0.13 -1.57 2.24
N ALA A 311 0.36 -1.50 3.54
CA ALA A 311 -0.48 -0.80 4.50
C ALA A 311 0.39 0.13 5.39
N PRO A 312 1.00 1.18 4.80
CA PRO A 312 2.00 2.01 5.47
C PRO A 312 1.42 3.18 6.26
N ILE A 313 0.09 3.28 6.42
CA ILE A 313 -0.52 4.38 7.16
C ILE A 313 -0.51 4.05 8.65
N ASN A 314 0.67 4.09 9.22
CA ASN A 314 0.94 3.90 10.65
C ASN A 314 1.99 4.92 11.11
N GLN A 315 2.13 5.05 12.43
CA GLN A 315 3.01 6.06 13.02
C GLN A 315 4.48 5.81 12.64
N GLU A 316 4.93 4.56 12.63
CA GLU A 316 6.30 4.16 12.34
C GLU A 316 6.74 4.59 10.93
N CYS A 317 5.90 4.34 9.93
CA CYS A 317 6.18 4.75 8.55
C CYS A 317 6.16 6.28 8.41
N ILE A 318 5.19 6.96 9.01
CA ILE A 318 5.09 8.42 8.94
C ILE A 318 6.30 9.07 9.61
N GLU A 319 6.71 8.60 10.79
CA GLU A 319 7.88 9.13 11.48
C GLU A 319 9.19 8.80 10.76
N GLY A 320 9.34 7.56 10.28
CA GLY A 320 10.53 7.14 9.55
C GLY A 320 10.75 7.92 8.26
N TYR A 321 9.75 8.01 7.40
CA TYR A 321 9.83 8.83 6.18
C TYR A 321 9.81 10.33 6.46
N GLY A 322 9.16 10.76 7.55
CA GLY A 322 9.18 12.14 8.01
C GLY A 322 10.58 12.59 8.42
N ALA A 323 11.35 11.74 9.12
CA ALA A 323 12.74 11.98 9.47
C ALA A 323 13.67 12.10 8.25
N MET A 324 13.31 11.48 7.11
CA MET A 324 14.00 11.64 5.83
C MET A 324 13.64 12.94 5.10
N GLY A 325 12.66 13.71 5.59
CA GLY A 325 12.12 14.88 4.89
C GLY A 325 11.43 14.53 3.56
N ALA A 326 10.91 13.30 3.41
CA ALA A 326 10.40 12.80 2.15
C ALA A 326 8.88 12.94 1.98
N LEU A 327 8.14 13.22 3.07
CA LEU A 327 6.68 13.27 3.07
C LEU A 327 6.14 14.69 2.89
N ALA A 328 4.99 14.78 2.23
CA ALA A 328 4.22 16.02 2.13
C ALA A 328 3.64 16.38 3.50
N THR A 329 4.22 17.37 4.15
CA THR A 329 3.77 17.89 5.43
C THR A 329 2.66 18.93 5.25
N GLU A 330 1.81 19.11 6.25
CA GLU A 330 0.80 20.18 6.24
C GLU A 330 1.41 21.56 6.01
N GLU A 331 2.52 21.86 6.67
CA GLU A 331 3.23 23.13 6.51
C GLU A 331 3.80 23.30 5.10
N GLY A 332 4.42 22.25 4.52
CA GLY A 332 4.91 22.26 3.15
C GLY A 332 3.80 22.50 2.13
N LEU A 333 2.65 21.86 2.32
CA LEU A 333 1.47 22.07 1.46
C LEU A 333 0.93 23.50 1.60
N ARG A 334 0.87 24.04 2.82
CA ARG A 334 0.43 25.41 3.09
C ARG A 334 1.34 26.43 2.37
N GLN A 335 2.63 26.23 2.40
CA GLN A 335 3.61 27.08 1.71
C GLN A 335 3.42 27.05 0.19
N ILE A 336 3.23 25.86 -0.40
CA ILE A 336 3.00 25.72 -1.84
C ILE A 336 1.69 26.38 -2.27
N GLU A 337 0.62 26.20 -1.49
CA GLU A 337 -0.70 26.73 -1.84
C GLU A 337 -0.86 28.23 -1.54
N GLY A 338 0.00 28.78 -0.69
CA GLY A 338 -0.12 30.16 -0.23
C GLY A 338 -1.41 30.44 0.56
N LYS A 339 -1.96 29.41 1.22
CA LYS A 339 -3.23 29.46 1.94
C LYS A 339 -3.08 29.01 3.38
N SER A 340 -3.93 29.50 4.27
CA SER A 340 -3.99 29.08 5.67
C SER A 340 -4.59 27.67 5.81
N GLU A 341 -5.56 27.33 4.99
CA GLU A 341 -6.20 26.01 4.93
C GLU A 341 -5.65 25.20 3.76
N VAL A 342 -5.32 23.95 4.03
CA VAL A 342 -4.75 23.01 3.06
C VAL A 342 -5.84 22.10 2.51
N ASP A 343 -5.90 21.97 1.18
CA ASP A 343 -6.67 20.93 0.53
C ASP A 343 -5.85 19.62 0.48
N PHE A 344 -6.05 18.75 1.45
CA PHE A 344 -5.34 17.47 1.56
C PHE A 344 -5.58 16.53 0.37
N ARG A 345 -6.61 16.74 -0.46
CA ARG A 345 -6.83 15.97 -1.69
C ARG A 345 -5.79 16.28 -2.75
N ARG A 346 -5.14 17.43 -2.65
CA ARG A 346 -4.09 17.89 -3.55
C ARG A 346 -2.68 17.67 -3.00
N ALA A 347 -2.53 16.83 -1.99
CA ALA A 347 -1.23 16.57 -1.37
C ALA A 347 -0.25 15.86 -2.32
N SER A 348 -0.73 14.96 -3.18
CA SER A 348 0.09 14.25 -4.16
C SER A 348 0.11 15.01 -5.50
N ARG A 349 1.30 15.49 -5.91
CA ARG A 349 1.50 16.35 -7.10
C ARG A 349 2.75 15.89 -7.87
N PRO A 350 2.68 14.78 -8.62
CA PRO A 350 3.83 14.13 -9.23
C PRO A 350 4.79 15.06 -9.99
N PHE A 351 4.27 15.87 -10.91
CA PHE A 351 5.06 16.78 -11.75
C PHE A 351 4.76 18.27 -11.51
N GLY A 352 3.87 18.58 -10.57
CA GLY A 352 3.59 19.95 -10.13
C GLY A 352 4.53 20.43 -9.03
N ASP A 353 4.25 21.61 -8.48
CA ASP A 353 4.91 22.09 -7.26
C ASP A 353 4.52 21.17 -6.09
N ASN A 354 5.51 20.55 -5.50
CA ASN A 354 5.34 19.52 -4.48
C ASN A 354 6.38 19.67 -3.35
N CYS A 355 6.09 19.04 -2.21
CA CYS A 355 6.96 19.10 -1.02
C CYS A 355 7.28 17.73 -0.43
N GLY A 356 6.86 16.66 -1.06
CA GLY A 356 7.08 15.29 -0.61
C GLY A 356 6.02 14.33 -1.16
N PHE A 357 6.21 13.03 -0.95
CA PHE A 357 5.21 12.06 -1.36
C PHE A 357 4.12 11.88 -0.29
N THR A 358 2.98 11.36 -0.73
CA THR A 358 1.82 11.06 0.11
C THR A 358 1.68 9.55 0.23
N LEU A 359 1.85 9.00 1.43
CA LEU A 359 1.71 7.57 1.69
C LEU A 359 0.34 7.05 1.25
N ALA A 360 0.28 5.81 0.78
CA ALA A 360 -0.98 5.17 0.43
C ALA A 360 -0.97 3.68 0.74
N GLU A 361 -2.12 3.16 1.13
CA GLU A 361 -2.36 1.73 1.18
C GLU A 361 -2.92 1.24 -0.16
N ALA A 362 -2.40 0.12 -0.61
CA ALA A 362 -2.87 -0.55 -1.82
C ALA A 362 -2.48 -2.04 -1.83
N CYS A 363 -3.26 -2.83 -2.51
CA CYS A 363 -2.89 -4.17 -2.93
C CYS A 363 -3.23 -4.32 -4.40
N GLN A 364 -2.24 -4.71 -5.23
CA GLN A 364 -2.42 -4.83 -6.67
C GLN A 364 -1.75 -6.10 -7.17
N PHE A 365 -2.50 -6.87 -7.95
CA PHE A 365 -2.07 -8.15 -8.48
C PHE A 365 -2.39 -8.27 -9.96
N VAL A 366 -1.54 -8.97 -10.68
CA VAL A 366 -1.77 -9.41 -12.06
C VAL A 366 -1.66 -10.93 -12.14
N VAL A 367 -2.49 -11.52 -12.99
CA VAL A 367 -2.43 -12.93 -13.35
C VAL A 367 -1.83 -13.00 -14.75
N LEU A 368 -0.66 -13.62 -14.85
CA LEU A 368 0.05 -13.87 -16.08
C LEU A 368 -0.16 -15.32 -16.51
N MET A 369 -0.32 -15.54 -17.81
CA MET A 369 -0.25 -16.85 -18.43
C MET A 369 0.72 -16.85 -19.60
N ASP A 370 1.22 -18.03 -19.99
CA ASP A 370 1.81 -18.15 -21.32
C ASP A 370 0.70 -17.97 -22.39
N ASP A 371 1.07 -17.42 -23.52
CA ASP A 371 0.13 -17.08 -24.59
C ASP A 371 -0.61 -18.29 -25.16
N GLU A 372 0.02 -19.47 -25.20
CA GLU A 372 -0.61 -20.70 -25.65
C GLU A 372 -1.74 -21.12 -24.69
N LEU A 373 -1.49 -21.13 -23.38
CA LEU A 373 -2.49 -21.47 -22.37
C LEU A 373 -3.63 -20.43 -22.35
N ALA A 374 -3.31 -19.15 -22.48
CA ALA A 374 -4.30 -18.09 -22.51
C ALA A 374 -5.28 -18.27 -23.69
N LEU A 375 -4.76 -18.60 -24.89
CA LEU A 375 -5.58 -18.88 -26.06
C LEU A 375 -6.37 -20.17 -25.91
N GLU A 376 -5.77 -21.22 -25.35
CA GLU A 376 -6.43 -22.50 -25.08
C GLU A 376 -7.63 -22.37 -24.14
N LEU A 377 -7.53 -21.51 -23.14
CA LEU A 377 -8.58 -21.24 -22.17
C LEU A 377 -9.59 -20.18 -22.65
N GLY A 378 -9.35 -19.53 -23.77
CA GLY A 378 -10.17 -18.41 -24.26
C GLY A 378 -10.14 -17.21 -23.33
N ALA A 379 -8.99 -16.95 -22.71
CA ALA A 379 -8.81 -15.84 -21.77
C ALA A 379 -8.88 -14.48 -22.48
N ASP A 380 -9.43 -13.48 -21.81
CA ASP A 380 -9.30 -12.09 -22.21
C ASP A 380 -7.86 -11.62 -22.01
N ILE A 381 -7.13 -11.32 -23.08
CA ILE A 381 -5.76 -10.85 -23.02
C ILE A 381 -5.76 -9.31 -22.97
N HIS A 382 -5.38 -8.76 -21.83
CA HIS A 382 -5.30 -7.31 -21.62
C HIS A 382 -4.02 -6.69 -22.20
N GLY A 383 -2.97 -7.48 -22.35
CA GLY A 383 -1.69 -7.05 -22.90
C GLY A 383 -0.60 -8.08 -22.67
N ALA A 384 0.55 -7.90 -23.30
CA ALA A 384 1.74 -8.71 -23.09
C ALA A 384 2.77 -7.97 -22.27
N VAL A 385 3.59 -8.72 -21.53
CA VAL A 385 4.74 -8.20 -20.77
C VAL A 385 6.00 -8.84 -21.33
N PRO A 386 6.53 -8.33 -22.46
CA PRO A 386 7.68 -8.97 -23.11
C PRO A 386 8.94 -8.84 -22.29
N ASP A 387 9.15 -7.71 -21.62
CA ASP A 387 10.37 -7.41 -20.86
C ASP A 387 10.11 -6.56 -19.62
N VAL A 388 10.99 -6.71 -18.62
CA VAL A 388 11.13 -5.82 -17.47
C VAL A 388 12.62 -5.57 -17.22
N PHE A 389 13.03 -4.31 -17.22
CA PHE A 389 14.43 -3.92 -17.03
C PHE A 389 14.67 -3.34 -15.65
N ILE A 390 15.66 -3.87 -14.96
CA ILE A 390 16.08 -3.46 -13.62
C ILE A 390 17.57 -3.22 -13.65
N ASN A 391 18.03 -2.03 -13.27
CA ASN A 391 19.43 -1.70 -13.16
C ASN A 391 19.67 -0.93 -11.84
N ALA A 392 20.88 -1.05 -11.31
CA ALA A 392 21.29 -0.23 -10.17
C ALA A 392 21.45 1.24 -10.58
N ASP A 393 21.13 2.15 -9.68
CA ASP A 393 21.32 3.60 -9.90
C ASP A 393 22.79 4.01 -10.03
N GLY A 394 23.72 3.18 -9.56
CA GLY A 394 25.14 3.49 -9.44
C GLY A 394 25.42 4.28 -8.16
N PHE A 395 25.67 5.57 -8.28
CA PHE A 395 25.87 6.44 -7.11
C PHE A 395 24.56 7.04 -6.67
N LYS A 396 24.12 6.69 -5.48
CA LYS A 396 22.96 7.34 -4.86
C LYS A 396 23.16 7.41 -3.35
N LYS A 397 22.58 8.44 -2.71
CA LYS A 397 22.45 8.51 -1.25
C LYS A 397 21.11 7.93 -0.83
N SER A 398 20.10 8.75 -0.57
CA SER A 398 18.75 8.31 -0.18
C SER A 398 17.73 8.38 -1.32
N ILE A 399 17.80 9.39 -2.16
CA ILE A 399 16.89 9.63 -3.29
C ILE A 399 17.70 9.59 -4.58
N SER A 400 17.14 8.92 -5.61
CA SER A 400 17.75 8.82 -6.93
C SER A 400 17.96 10.19 -7.56
N ALA A 401 19.10 10.37 -8.22
CA ALA A 401 19.39 11.49 -9.10
C ALA A 401 19.47 11.01 -10.55
N PRO A 402 19.35 11.88 -11.56
CA PRO A 402 19.57 11.51 -12.95
C PRO A 402 20.95 10.88 -13.12
N GLY A 403 21.03 9.75 -13.81
CA GLY A 403 22.29 9.04 -13.98
C GLY A 403 22.22 7.83 -14.90
N PRO A 404 23.37 7.20 -15.20
CA PRO A 404 23.48 6.12 -16.19
C PRO A 404 22.51 4.96 -15.95
N GLY A 405 22.29 4.57 -14.69
CA GLY A 405 21.38 3.47 -14.34
C GLY A 405 19.95 3.73 -14.77
N ASN A 406 19.45 4.94 -14.47
CA ASN A 406 18.09 5.35 -14.84
C ASN A 406 17.95 5.47 -16.37
N TYR A 407 18.90 6.12 -17.05
CA TYR A 407 18.86 6.26 -18.51
C TYR A 407 18.87 4.91 -19.22
N LEU A 408 19.77 4.01 -18.80
CA LEU A 408 19.86 2.66 -19.36
C LEU A 408 18.58 1.86 -19.13
N THR A 409 17.97 1.96 -17.96
CA THR A 409 16.73 1.23 -17.64
C THR A 409 15.60 1.61 -18.59
N VAL A 410 15.34 2.91 -18.72
CA VAL A 410 14.26 3.40 -19.60
C VAL A 410 14.61 3.20 -21.09
N ALA A 411 15.86 3.46 -21.48
CA ALA A 411 16.29 3.26 -22.85
C ALA A 411 16.21 1.79 -23.32
N LYS A 412 16.54 0.82 -22.44
CA LYS A 412 16.35 -0.60 -22.73
C LYS A 412 14.88 -0.96 -22.97
N ALA A 413 13.98 -0.43 -22.16
CA ALA A 413 12.55 -0.66 -22.33
C ALA A 413 12.05 -0.10 -23.68
N VAL A 414 12.46 1.12 -24.04
CA VAL A 414 12.14 1.71 -25.34
C VAL A 414 12.77 0.92 -26.49
N ALA A 415 14.03 0.51 -26.37
CA ALA A 415 14.72 -0.27 -27.40
C ALA A 415 14.05 -1.64 -27.63
N SER A 416 13.63 -2.33 -26.56
CA SER A 416 12.85 -3.57 -26.65
C SER A 416 11.51 -3.33 -27.39
N ALA A 417 10.79 -2.27 -27.03
CA ALA A 417 9.55 -1.92 -27.72
C ALA A 417 9.78 -1.60 -29.21
N VAL A 418 10.86 -0.88 -29.55
CA VAL A 418 11.25 -0.62 -30.95
C VAL A 418 11.56 -1.91 -31.70
N GLN A 419 12.26 -2.83 -31.08
CA GLN A 419 12.57 -4.13 -31.68
C GLN A 419 11.33 -4.96 -31.98
N LEU A 420 10.31 -4.89 -31.10
CA LEU A 420 9.08 -5.67 -31.24
C LEU A 420 8.05 -5.02 -32.18
N LEU A 421 7.92 -3.70 -32.11
CA LEU A 421 6.79 -2.98 -32.72
C LEU A 421 7.22 -2.02 -33.83
N GLY A 422 8.52 -1.75 -33.98
CA GLY A 422 9.06 -0.73 -34.87
C GLY A 422 9.09 0.66 -34.20
N ILE A 423 9.97 1.51 -34.75
CA ILE A 423 10.21 2.85 -34.19
C ILE A 423 8.99 3.77 -34.29
N ASP A 424 8.24 3.70 -35.41
CA ASP A 424 7.07 4.55 -35.62
C ASP A 424 5.95 4.23 -34.64
N ALA A 425 5.77 2.95 -34.31
CA ALA A 425 4.80 2.55 -33.28
C ALA A 425 5.13 3.15 -31.90
N VAL A 426 6.42 3.18 -31.56
CA VAL A 426 6.88 3.76 -30.29
C VAL A 426 6.71 5.27 -30.30
N ARG A 427 7.04 5.94 -31.39
CA ARG A 427 6.91 7.41 -31.49
C ARG A 427 5.48 7.92 -31.48
N GLU A 428 4.57 7.20 -32.12
CA GLU A 428 3.21 7.69 -32.37
C GLU A 428 2.16 7.11 -31.40
N ARG A 429 2.41 5.92 -30.83
CA ARG A 429 1.41 5.14 -30.09
C ARG A 429 1.85 4.68 -28.72
N SER A 430 2.95 5.24 -28.18
CA SER A 430 3.40 4.93 -26.83
C SER A 430 3.07 6.03 -25.83
N PHE A 431 3.02 5.69 -24.57
CA PHE A 431 2.91 6.62 -23.46
C PHE A 431 3.61 6.04 -22.23
N VAL A 432 3.87 6.87 -21.23
CA VAL A 432 4.56 6.50 -20.00
C VAL A 432 3.61 6.60 -18.82
N HIS A 433 3.51 5.52 -18.06
CA HIS A 433 3.06 5.57 -16.67
C HIS A 433 4.27 5.84 -15.78
N ALA A 434 4.41 7.07 -15.34
CA ALA A 434 5.55 7.51 -14.56
C ALA A 434 5.52 7.00 -13.12
N HIS A 435 6.71 6.94 -12.51
CA HIS A 435 6.82 6.73 -11.07
C HIS A 435 6.11 7.84 -10.29
N GLY A 436 6.38 9.11 -10.64
CA GLY A 436 5.61 10.24 -10.15
C GLY A 436 5.48 10.31 -8.63
N SER A 437 6.59 10.22 -7.90
CA SER A 437 6.54 10.11 -6.42
C SER A 437 6.06 11.37 -5.69
N SER A 438 5.94 12.50 -6.38
CA SER A 438 5.56 13.79 -5.76
C SER A 438 6.65 14.41 -4.85
N THR A 439 7.90 13.98 -4.97
CA THR A 439 9.03 14.67 -4.32
C THR A 439 9.70 15.63 -5.30
N PRO A 440 10.25 16.79 -4.81
CA PRO A 440 10.98 17.71 -5.67
C PRO A 440 12.13 17.06 -6.42
N ALA A 441 12.88 16.17 -5.75
CA ALA A 441 14.00 15.45 -6.36
C ALA A 441 13.56 14.51 -7.49
N ASN A 442 12.50 13.74 -7.29
CA ASN A 442 12.01 12.81 -8.32
C ASN A 442 11.40 13.55 -9.49
N ARG A 443 10.70 14.66 -9.26
CA ARG A 443 10.15 15.49 -10.34
C ARG A 443 11.22 15.86 -11.36
N VAL A 444 12.36 16.37 -10.90
CA VAL A 444 13.49 16.74 -11.76
C VAL A 444 14.13 15.50 -12.39
N THR A 445 14.42 14.49 -11.57
CA THR A 445 15.09 13.26 -12.01
C THR A 445 14.32 12.57 -13.13
N GLU A 446 13.02 12.33 -12.91
CA GLU A 446 12.19 11.57 -13.84
C GLU A 446 11.92 12.38 -15.11
N SER A 447 11.68 13.69 -15.00
CA SER A 447 11.52 14.55 -16.17
C SER A 447 12.77 14.56 -17.05
N GLU A 448 13.97 14.67 -16.47
CA GLU A 448 15.23 14.65 -17.21
C GLU A 448 15.49 13.29 -17.88
N ILE A 449 15.19 12.18 -17.18
CA ILE A 449 15.34 10.83 -17.74
C ILE A 449 14.45 10.68 -18.97
N LEU A 450 13.17 11.00 -18.85
CA LEU A 450 12.20 10.85 -19.93
C LEU A 450 12.54 11.75 -21.13
N ASP A 451 12.92 13.01 -20.88
CA ASP A 451 13.32 13.95 -21.92
C ASP A 451 14.54 13.46 -22.72
N ARG A 452 15.60 13.01 -22.03
CA ARG A 452 16.82 12.50 -22.68
C ARG A 452 16.56 11.22 -23.47
N VAL A 453 15.76 10.30 -22.94
CA VAL A 453 15.41 9.07 -23.66
C VAL A 453 14.50 9.38 -24.84
N ALA A 454 13.50 10.24 -24.69
CA ALA A 454 12.66 10.68 -25.79
C ALA A 454 13.50 11.30 -26.94
N SER A 455 14.44 12.20 -26.58
CA SER A 455 15.38 12.79 -27.54
C SER A 455 16.23 11.75 -28.26
N ALA A 456 16.77 10.76 -27.54
CA ALA A 456 17.61 9.72 -28.12
C ALA A 456 16.87 8.82 -29.13
N PHE A 457 15.56 8.62 -28.97
CA PHE A 457 14.71 7.83 -29.89
C PHE A 457 13.88 8.70 -30.82
N ALA A 458 14.10 10.02 -30.83
CA ALA A 458 13.34 11.01 -31.60
C ALA A 458 11.82 10.90 -31.39
N ILE A 459 11.40 10.79 -30.15
CA ILE A 459 10.00 10.86 -29.71
C ILE A 459 9.70 12.32 -29.40
N GLU A 460 9.00 13.02 -30.29
CA GLU A 460 8.77 14.47 -30.15
C GLU A 460 7.75 14.80 -29.05
N GLN A 461 6.70 13.99 -28.95
CA GLN A 461 5.64 14.15 -27.95
C GLN A 461 5.39 12.81 -27.26
N TRP A 462 5.86 12.66 -26.04
CA TRP A 462 5.66 11.43 -25.26
C TRP A 462 4.65 11.68 -24.14
N PRO A 463 3.40 11.20 -24.26
CA PRO A 463 2.42 11.40 -23.19
C PRO A 463 2.87 10.72 -21.90
N VAL A 464 2.78 11.45 -20.78
CA VAL A 464 3.15 10.96 -19.46
C VAL A 464 1.97 11.11 -18.50
N THR A 465 1.68 10.07 -17.76
CA THR A 465 0.65 10.07 -16.71
C THR A 465 1.22 9.51 -15.41
N ALA A 466 0.64 9.93 -14.28
CA ALA A 466 1.02 9.46 -12.95
C ALA A 466 -0.21 9.27 -12.06
N VAL A 467 -0.65 8.04 -11.93
CA VAL A 467 -1.85 7.67 -11.13
C VAL A 467 -1.73 8.05 -9.65
N LYS A 468 -0.50 8.19 -9.15
CA LYS A 468 -0.24 8.61 -7.75
C LYS A 468 -0.77 10.00 -7.43
N ALA A 469 -1.07 10.84 -8.43
CA ALA A 469 -1.78 12.09 -8.22
C ALA A 469 -3.14 11.88 -7.52
N PHE A 470 -3.77 10.73 -7.73
CA PHE A 470 -5.09 10.40 -7.22
C PHE A 470 -5.03 9.46 -6.00
N VAL A 471 -4.16 8.45 -6.04
CA VAL A 471 -4.17 7.37 -5.06
C VAL A 471 -3.03 7.42 -4.04
N GLY A 472 -2.02 8.28 -4.24
CA GLY A 472 -0.83 8.36 -3.40
C GLY A 472 0.25 7.34 -3.80
N HIS A 473 1.27 7.22 -2.93
CA HIS A 473 2.51 6.46 -3.16
C HIS A 473 2.66 5.31 -2.18
#